data_498c197ed1d37ddccbdec64a3b708a18
#
_entry.id   498c197ed1d37ddccbdec64a3b708a18
#
_cell.length_a   1.000
_cell.length_b   1.000
_cell.length_c   1.000
_cell.angle_alpha   90.00
_cell.angle_beta   90.00
_cell.angle_gamma   90.00
#
_symmetry.space_group_name_H-M   'P 1'
#
loop_
_entity.id
_entity.type
_entity.pdbx_description
1 polymer ?
#
loop_
_entity_poly.entity_id
_entity_poly.type
_entity_poly.pdbx_seq_one_letter_code
_entity_poly.pdbx_strand_id
1 'polypeptide(L)'
;MKDLHKNGVLILDFGSQYTQLIARRVREQNVYSEILSPETSLDAILSKQPAAIILSGGPSSIYEKNAPNFDYNIIDSGLPILGICYGLHLLTHYSGGQVSSTGEGEYGSAEIEIHIKGTLLQGVRSSKVWMSHGDQVTKVPDGWEVLASSTNGVVATMADKKRSLLATQFHPEVHHTLDGEKILSNFLFKIANCQPNWTAGNFINEQVEKIQEFVGKGSVLTGVSGGVDSTVVAALLHKAVGKRSHAVIIDHGLMRKNEVMECVSALKDGLGVNIHAFDESTTFLSKLEGEVDPEKKRKIIGNQFIFSFDRIAKGLGDIEFLAQGTLYPDIIESGVSKSNTAHVIKSHHNVGGLPDEMNFKLIEPLKELFKDEVRKVGQELGLSDSLINRHPFPGPGLGVRIIGEITQDRISILQEADKIYMEILYEDGIYDSIWQAFSVLIPVKTVGVMGDQRTYENLLAIRAVTSTDGMTADWFEMPPKTLSKISSRIVNSVRGVNRVVYDITSKPPGTIEWE
;
A
#
# COMPACT_ATOMS: atom_id res chain seq x y z
N MET A 1 21.48 -16.96 10.39
CA MET A 1 20.55 -17.13 9.24
C MET A 1 21.09 -16.50 7.96
N LYS A 2 20.59 -16.88 6.77
CA LYS A 2 20.90 -16.13 5.55
C LYS A 2 20.16 -14.80 5.64
N ASP A 3 20.90 -13.71 5.54
CA ASP A 3 20.37 -12.35 5.42
C ASP A 3 19.48 -12.27 4.18
N LEU A 4 18.18 -12.00 4.33
CA LEU A 4 17.21 -11.98 3.24
C LEU A 4 17.44 -10.82 2.27
N HIS A 5 18.17 -9.79 2.69
CA HIS A 5 18.46 -8.60 1.90
C HIS A 5 19.62 -8.82 0.92
N LYS A 6 20.53 -9.77 1.24
CA LYS A 6 21.64 -10.12 0.34
C LYS A 6 21.13 -10.83 -0.90
N ASN A 7 21.79 -10.57 -2.02
CA ASN A 7 21.40 -11.07 -3.34
C ASN A 7 20.00 -10.60 -3.79
N GLY A 8 19.51 -9.50 -3.24
CA GLY A 8 18.34 -8.79 -3.71
C GLY A 8 18.64 -7.88 -4.90
N VAL A 9 17.66 -7.08 -5.30
CA VAL A 9 17.76 -6.12 -6.39
C VAL A 9 17.65 -4.70 -5.82
N LEU A 10 18.60 -3.83 -6.17
CA LEU A 10 18.53 -2.41 -5.83
C LEU A 10 17.97 -1.63 -7.02
N ILE A 11 17.04 -0.73 -6.74
CA ILE A 11 16.35 0.06 -7.76
C ILE A 11 16.72 1.52 -7.53
N LEU A 12 17.40 2.15 -8.50
CA LEU A 12 17.68 3.58 -8.46
C LEU A 12 16.48 4.34 -9.02
N ASP A 13 15.95 5.27 -8.22
CA ASP A 13 14.71 6.00 -8.52
C ASP A 13 15.01 7.33 -9.21
N PHE A 14 14.70 7.42 -10.49
CA PHE A 14 14.84 8.65 -11.28
C PHE A 14 13.53 9.48 -11.35
N GLY A 15 12.60 9.25 -10.42
CA GLY A 15 11.34 10.00 -10.32
C GLY A 15 10.19 9.41 -11.14
N SER A 16 10.26 8.14 -11.52
CA SER A 16 9.15 7.46 -12.20
C SER A 16 7.99 7.20 -11.25
N GLN A 17 6.78 7.49 -11.70
CA GLN A 17 5.57 7.03 -11.02
C GLN A 17 5.47 5.49 -10.89
N TYR A 18 6.28 4.74 -11.64
CA TYR A 18 6.29 3.28 -11.65
C TYR A 18 7.42 2.66 -10.82
N THR A 19 8.28 3.45 -10.15
CA THR A 19 9.42 2.89 -9.39
C THR A 19 8.97 1.92 -8.29
N GLN A 20 7.93 2.28 -7.52
CA GLN A 20 7.37 1.38 -6.52
C GLN A 20 6.78 0.11 -7.14
N LEU A 21 6.21 0.21 -8.35
CA LEU A 21 5.67 -0.94 -9.07
C LEU A 21 6.80 -1.89 -9.52
N ILE A 22 7.96 -1.37 -9.96
CA ILE A 22 9.14 -2.20 -10.25
C ILE A 22 9.53 -3.01 -9.01
N ALA A 23 9.67 -2.35 -7.85
CA ALA A 23 10.01 -3.01 -6.60
C ALA A 23 9.01 -4.11 -6.24
N ARG A 24 7.73 -3.82 -6.38
CA ARG A 24 6.65 -4.77 -6.11
C ARG A 24 6.69 -5.97 -7.05
N ARG A 25 6.90 -5.76 -8.37
CA ARG A 25 7.01 -6.86 -9.34
C ARG A 25 8.19 -7.80 -9.07
N VAL A 26 9.32 -7.25 -8.60
CA VAL A 26 10.47 -8.06 -8.15
C VAL A 26 10.09 -8.90 -6.93
N ARG A 27 9.41 -8.32 -5.95
CA ARG A 27 9.00 -9.02 -4.72
C ARG A 27 7.89 -10.04 -4.94
N GLU A 28 7.00 -9.82 -5.88
CA GLU A 28 6.00 -10.81 -6.30
C GLU A 28 6.65 -12.12 -6.80
N GLN A 29 7.91 -12.04 -7.26
CA GLN A 29 8.74 -13.20 -7.64
C GLN A 29 9.60 -13.73 -6.48
N ASN A 30 9.29 -13.34 -5.23
CA ASN A 30 10.01 -13.73 -4.02
C ASN A 30 11.48 -13.29 -3.96
N VAL A 31 11.84 -12.21 -4.64
CA VAL A 31 13.16 -11.58 -4.58
C VAL A 31 13.07 -10.27 -3.80
N TYR A 32 13.97 -10.06 -2.83
CA TYR A 32 14.05 -8.79 -2.13
C TYR A 32 14.37 -7.64 -3.08
N SER A 33 13.73 -6.50 -2.87
CA SER A 33 14.05 -5.27 -3.59
C SER A 33 14.04 -4.06 -2.67
N GLU A 34 14.91 -3.10 -2.94
CA GLU A 34 15.01 -1.84 -2.20
C GLU A 34 15.14 -0.68 -3.18
N ILE A 35 14.39 0.39 -2.93
CA ILE A 35 14.45 1.63 -3.71
C ILE A 35 15.46 2.57 -3.05
N LEU A 36 16.39 3.09 -3.84
CA LEU A 36 17.44 3.99 -3.40
C LEU A 36 17.41 5.29 -4.21
N SER A 37 17.95 6.36 -3.60
CA SER A 37 18.23 7.60 -4.34
C SER A 37 19.19 7.32 -5.50
N PRO A 38 19.02 7.96 -6.66
CA PRO A 38 19.96 7.85 -7.77
C PRO A 38 21.37 8.32 -7.41
N GLU A 39 21.51 9.20 -6.41
CA GLU A 39 22.80 9.71 -5.93
C GLU A 39 23.56 8.71 -5.02
N THR A 40 23.01 7.51 -4.80
CA THR A 40 23.66 6.48 -3.97
C THR A 40 24.98 6.04 -4.63
N SER A 41 26.08 6.16 -3.89
CA SER A 41 27.42 5.80 -4.38
C SER A 41 27.56 4.30 -4.63
N LEU A 42 28.49 3.93 -5.54
CA LEU A 42 28.81 2.53 -5.81
C LEU A 42 29.20 1.77 -4.54
N ASP A 43 29.99 2.36 -3.64
CA ASP A 43 30.41 1.71 -2.39
C ASP A 43 29.21 1.39 -1.48
N ALA A 44 28.26 2.32 -1.38
CA ALA A 44 27.02 2.11 -0.62
C ALA A 44 26.17 1.00 -1.23
N ILE A 45 26.08 0.91 -2.55
CA ILE A 45 25.41 -0.16 -3.29
C ILE A 45 26.09 -1.51 -3.02
N LEU A 46 27.42 -1.59 -3.20
CA LEU A 46 28.16 -2.82 -3.02
C LEU A 46 28.14 -3.34 -1.57
N SER A 47 28.08 -2.42 -0.58
CA SER A 47 27.95 -2.78 0.83
C SER A 47 26.67 -3.60 1.14
N LYS A 48 25.62 -3.42 0.34
CA LYS A 48 24.36 -4.18 0.44
C LYS A 48 24.41 -5.56 -0.23
N GLN A 49 25.49 -5.88 -0.94
CA GLN A 49 25.71 -7.16 -1.64
C GLN A 49 24.53 -7.56 -2.56
N PRO A 50 24.08 -6.70 -3.48
CA PRO A 50 22.96 -7.01 -4.37
C PRO A 50 23.36 -8.02 -5.43
N ALA A 51 22.36 -8.74 -5.98
CA ALA A 51 22.54 -9.57 -7.17
C ALA A 51 22.45 -8.75 -8.46
N ALA A 52 21.70 -7.64 -8.46
CA ALA A 52 21.49 -6.82 -9.65
C ALA A 52 21.03 -5.41 -9.28
N ILE A 53 21.05 -4.53 -10.28
CA ILE A 53 20.54 -3.16 -10.19
C ILE A 53 19.50 -2.96 -11.28
N ILE A 54 18.41 -2.22 -10.95
CA ILE A 54 17.46 -1.71 -11.93
C ILE A 54 17.55 -0.18 -11.92
N LEU A 55 17.71 0.44 -13.07
CA LEU A 55 17.58 1.87 -13.28
C LEU A 55 16.15 2.14 -13.72
N SER A 56 15.38 2.89 -12.91
CA SER A 56 13.96 3.13 -13.20
C SER A 56 13.75 4.06 -14.41
N GLY A 57 12.49 4.23 -14.79
CA GLY A 57 12.08 5.34 -15.65
C GLY A 57 12.21 6.70 -14.96
N GLY A 58 11.91 7.76 -15.67
CA GLY A 58 11.89 9.12 -15.15
C GLY A 58 11.22 10.08 -16.13
N PRO A 59 10.71 11.24 -15.66
CA PRO A 59 10.01 12.21 -16.48
C PRO A 59 10.94 13.11 -17.31
N SER A 60 12.23 13.16 -16.98
CA SER A 60 13.19 14.10 -17.55
C SER A 60 13.86 13.57 -18.82
N SER A 61 14.38 14.50 -19.64
CA SER A 61 15.38 14.16 -20.66
C SER A 61 16.78 14.16 -20.01
N ILE A 62 17.64 13.24 -20.43
CA ILE A 62 19.05 13.16 -19.93
C ILE A 62 19.87 14.43 -20.24
N TYR A 63 19.40 15.29 -21.13
CA TYR A 63 20.03 16.56 -21.50
C TYR A 63 19.51 17.78 -20.73
N GLU A 64 18.52 17.62 -19.89
CA GLU A 64 18.03 18.69 -19.04
C GLU A 64 19.06 19.06 -17.97
N LYS A 65 19.17 20.37 -17.65
CA LYS A 65 20.19 20.90 -16.73
C LYS A 65 20.14 20.25 -15.34
N ASN A 66 18.95 19.84 -14.89
CA ASN A 66 18.73 19.25 -13.57
C ASN A 66 18.25 17.78 -13.70
N ALA A 67 18.56 17.11 -14.80
CA ALA A 67 18.22 15.71 -14.99
C ALA A 67 18.84 14.86 -13.87
N PRO A 68 18.07 13.96 -13.24
CA PRO A 68 18.61 13.07 -12.23
C PRO A 68 19.66 12.16 -12.85
N ASN A 69 20.77 12.00 -12.14
CA ASN A 69 21.92 11.23 -12.59
C ASN A 69 22.36 10.24 -11.52
N PHE A 70 23.29 9.36 -11.83
CA PHE A 70 23.78 8.35 -10.92
C PHE A 70 25.32 8.23 -11.00
N ASP A 71 25.91 7.51 -10.04
CA ASP A 71 27.34 7.17 -10.10
C ASP A 71 27.59 6.20 -11.27
N TYR A 72 28.10 6.71 -12.39
CA TYR A 72 28.31 5.93 -13.61
C TYR A 72 29.32 4.78 -13.46
N ASN A 73 30.16 4.78 -12.39
CA ASN A 73 31.04 3.64 -12.09
C ASN A 73 30.24 2.35 -11.80
N ILE A 74 28.95 2.49 -11.50
CA ILE A 74 28.03 1.35 -11.36
C ILE A 74 27.96 0.51 -12.63
N ILE A 75 28.11 1.10 -13.82
CA ILE A 75 28.08 0.39 -15.11
C ILE A 75 29.21 -0.64 -15.22
N ASP A 76 30.36 -0.33 -14.63
CA ASP A 76 31.56 -1.17 -14.67
C ASP A 76 31.73 -2.01 -13.38
N SER A 77 30.72 -2.03 -12.51
CA SER A 77 30.72 -2.79 -11.25
C SER A 77 30.73 -4.33 -11.44
N GLY A 78 30.42 -4.81 -12.64
CA GLY A 78 30.22 -6.23 -12.92
C GLY A 78 28.87 -6.79 -12.48
N LEU A 79 28.01 -5.98 -11.87
CA LEU A 79 26.64 -6.37 -11.53
C LEU A 79 25.74 -6.35 -12.79
N PRO A 80 24.83 -7.29 -12.94
CA PRO A 80 23.78 -7.19 -13.95
C PRO A 80 22.91 -5.94 -13.76
N ILE A 81 22.69 -5.17 -14.83
CA ILE A 81 21.90 -3.93 -14.79
C ILE A 81 20.79 -3.99 -15.82
N LEU A 82 19.56 -3.64 -15.41
CA LEU A 82 18.41 -3.43 -16.29
C LEU A 82 18.01 -1.95 -16.27
N GLY A 83 18.17 -1.25 -17.39
CA GLY A 83 17.64 0.11 -17.57
C GLY A 83 16.22 0.09 -18.15
N ILE A 84 15.28 0.77 -17.53
CA ILE A 84 13.89 0.89 -17.99
C ILE A 84 13.63 2.34 -18.40
N CYS A 85 13.21 2.58 -19.64
CA CYS A 85 12.86 3.89 -20.19
C CYS A 85 13.99 4.92 -19.98
N TYR A 86 13.90 5.81 -18.99
CA TYR A 86 14.99 6.73 -18.66
C TYR A 86 16.30 6.01 -18.33
N GLY A 87 16.23 4.88 -17.64
CA GLY A 87 17.39 4.01 -17.37
C GLY A 87 18.06 3.48 -18.65
N LEU A 88 17.29 3.19 -19.71
CA LEU A 88 17.83 2.86 -21.04
C LEU A 88 18.60 4.05 -21.61
N HIS A 89 18.05 5.27 -21.50
CA HIS A 89 18.71 6.48 -22.00
C HIS A 89 20.03 6.73 -21.28
N LEU A 90 20.08 6.58 -19.97
CA LEU A 90 21.32 6.69 -19.19
C LEU A 90 22.36 5.66 -19.62
N LEU A 91 22.00 4.38 -19.72
CA LEU A 91 22.93 3.34 -20.17
C LEU A 91 23.44 3.59 -21.59
N THR A 92 22.57 4.07 -22.48
CA THR A 92 22.95 4.46 -23.85
C THR A 92 23.98 5.57 -23.84
N HIS A 93 23.72 6.65 -23.13
CA HIS A 93 24.58 7.83 -23.06
C HIS A 93 25.97 7.49 -22.51
N TYR A 94 26.03 6.84 -21.35
CA TYR A 94 27.28 6.49 -20.69
C TYR A 94 28.05 5.35 -21.38
N SER A 95 27.41 4.59 -22.26
CA SER A 95 28.08 3.60 -23.11
C SER A 95 28.55 4.17 -24.48
N GLY A 96 28.38 5.47 -24.73
CA GLY A 96 28.84 6.15 -25.95
C GLY A 96 27.85 6.14 -27.12
N GLY A 97 26.60 5.81 -26.86
CA GLY A 97 25.50 5.96 -27.80
C GLY A 97 24.90 7.37 -27.80
N GLN A 98 23.79 7.54 -28.50
CA GLN A 98 23.07 8.83 -28.57
C GLN A 98 21.59 8.64 -28.33
N VAL A 99 21.01 9.55 -27.58
CA VAL A 99 19.58 9.68 -27.32
C VAL A 99 19.14 11.05 -27.81
N SER A 100 18.00 11.17 -28.42
CA SER A 100 17.45 12.49 -28.77
C SER A 100 15.95 12.45 -28.90
N SER A 101 15.33 13.61 -28.72
CA SER A 101 13.92 13.80 -29.07
C SER A 101 13.80 13.93 -30.60
N THR A 102 12.98 13.09 -31.19
CA THR A 102 12.66 13.15 -32.63
C THR A 102 11.39 13.96 -32.90
N GLY A 103 10.73 14.47 -31.82
CA GLY A 103 9.43 15.14 -31.89
C GLY A 103 8.24 14.18 -31.97
N GLU A 104 8.48 12.89 -32.14
CA GLU A 104 7.49 11.83 -32.15
C GLU A 104 7.78 10.86 -30.99
N GLY A 105 7.03 11.00 -29.89
CA GLY A 105 7.11 10.08 -28.75
C GLY A 105 6.11 8.93 -28.90
N GLU A 106 6.34 7.82 -28.19
CA GLU A 106 5.39 6.72 -28.09
C GLU A 106 4.75 6.69 -26.70
N TYR A 107 3.41 6.77 -26.65
CA TYR A 107 2.64 6.78 -25.40
C TYR A 107 1.48 5.79 -25.48
N GLY A 108 1.39 4.91 -24.48
CA GLY A 108 0.35 3.89 -24.39
C GLY A 108 0.75 2.54 -24.97
N SER A 109 -0.22 1.78 -25.45
CA SER A 109 0.00 0.45 -26.00
C SER A 109 0.71 0.52 -27.35
N ALA A 110 1.84 -0.17 -27.46
CA ALA A 110 2.62 -0.29 -28.69
C ALA A 110 2.92 -1.77 -29.00
N GLU A 111 3.29 -2.06 -30.23
CA GLU A 111 3.76 -3.38 -30.65
C GLU A 111 5.25 -3.37 -30.92
N ILE A 112 5.93 -4.44 -30.54
CA ILE A 112 7.38 -4.64 -30.81
C ILE A 112 7.61 -5.85 -31.71
N GLU A 113 8.64 -5.77 -32.52
CA GLU A 113 9.19 -6.90 -33.27
C GLU A 113 10.45 -7.39 -32.59
N ILE A 114 10.48 -8.67 -32.21
CA ILE A 114 11.62 -9.32 -31.57
C ILE A 114 12.54 -9.87 -32.64
N HIS A 115 13.75 -9.30 -32.76
CA HIS A 115 14.78 -9.73 -33.72
C HIS A 115 15.63 -10.85 -33.15
N ILE A 116 16.01 -10.74 -31.87
CA ILE A 116 16.85 -11.70 -31.17
C ILE A 116 16.18 -12.05 -29.84
N LYS A 117 15.80 -13.31 -29.66
CA LYS A 117 15.14 -13.74 -28.41
C LYS A 117 16.04 -13.64 -27.19
N GLY A 118 17.35 -13.71 -27.31
CA GLY A 118 18.28 -13.52 -26.22
C GLY A 118 17.80 -14.09 -24.87
N THR A 119 18.57 -13.92 -23.79
CA THR A 119 18.15 -14.43 -22.48
C THR A 119 16.97 -13.61 -21.92
N LEU A 120 16.99 -12.25 -22.08
CA LEU A 120 15.98 -11.36 -21.52
C LEU A 120 14.57 -11.62 -22.12
N LEU A 121 14.47 -11.81 -23.45
CA LEU A 121 13.21 -12.03 -24.15
C LEU A 121 12.88 -13.52 -24.35
N GLN A 122 13.57 -14.42 -23.66
CA GLN A 122 13.33 -15.86 -23.79
C GLN A 122 11.94 -16.25 -23.31
N GLY A 123 11.13 -16.83 -24.20
CA GLY A 123 9.77 -17.27 -23.91
C GLY A 123 8.73 -16.15 -23.91
N VAL A 124 9.10 -14.93 -24.26
CA VAL A 124 8.17 -13.83 -24.55
C VAL A 124 7.40 -14.17 -25.82
N ARG A 125 6.08 -14.06 -25.76
CA ARG A 125 5.16 -14.42 -26.85
C ARG A 125 4.37 -13.23 -27.37
N SER A 126 4.05 -12.29 -26.49
CA SER A 126 3.27 -11.10 -26.84
C SER A 126 4.18 -9.99 -27.37
N SER A 127 3.74 -9.36 -28.45
CA SER A 127 4.35 -8.14 -28.99
C SER A 127 3.86 -6.87 -28.29
N LYS A 128 2.77 -6.94 -27.49
CA LYS A 128 2.16 -5.77 -26.83
C LYS A 128 2.93 -5.35 -25.62
N VAL A 129 3.38 -4.09 -25.62
CA VAL A 129 4.11 -3.43 -24.55
C VAL A 129 3.52 -2.05 -24.26
N TRP A 130 3.90 -1.46 -23.12
CA TRP A 130 3.49 -0.11 -22.74
C TRP A 130 4.66 0.85 -22.88
N MET A 131 4.53 1.81 -23.78
CA MET A 131 5.49 2.88 -24.02
C MET A 131 5.06 4.17 -23.32
N SER A 132 6.05 4.95 -22.85
CA SER A 132 5.82 6.28 -22.26
C SER A 132 7.10 7.12 -22.35
N HIS A 133 7.46 7.57 -23.56
CA HIS A 133 8.70 8.29 -23.78
C HIS A 133 8.59 9.34 -24.89
N GLY A 134 9.30 10.47 -24.71
CA GLY A 134 9.50 11.49 -25.74
C GLY A 134 10.87 11.40 -26.41
N ASP A 135 11.88 10.91 -25.67
CA ASP A 135 13.23 10.67 -26.17
C ASP A 135 13.40 9.22 -26.58
N GLN A 136 14.30 8.96 -27.53
CA GLN A 136 14.61 7.62 -28.01
C GLN A 136 16.09 7.46 -28.36
N VAL A 137 16.56 6.22 -28.40
CA VAL A 137 17.92 5.88 -28.84
C VAL A 137 18.03 6.10 -30.34
N THR A 138 18.91 7.01 -30.77
CA THR A 138 19.18 7.31 -32.18
C THR A 138 20.48 6.70 -32.67
N LYS A 139 21.42 6.39 -31.75
CA LYS A 139 22.63 5.64 -32.03
C LYS A 139 22.88 4.64 -30.93
N VAL A 140 22.83 3.36 -31.26
CA VAL A 140 23.17 2.25 -30.36
C VAL A 140 24.66 2.28 -30.03
N PRO A 141 25.07 2.10 -28.75
CA PRO A 141 26.48 2.06 -28.39
C PRO A 141 27.23 0.89 -29.05
N ASP A 142 28.54 1.05 -29.25
CA ASP A 142 29.37 -0.03 -29.78
C ASP A 142 29.35 -1.24 -28.83
N GLY A 143 29.20 -2.44 -29.41
CA GLY A 143 29.12 -3.68 -28.66
C GLY A 143 27.76 -4.07 -28.10
N TRP A 144 26.76 -3.21 -28.25
CA TRP A 144 25.40 -3.54 -27.92
C TRP A 144 24.63 -4.15 -29.09
N GLU A 145 23.71 -5.07 -28.78
CA GLU A 145 22.81 -5.69 -29.74
C GLU A 145 21.37 -5.19 -29.53
N VAL A 146 20.68 -4.82 -30.60
CA VAL A 146 19.25 -4.54 -30.57
C VAL A 146 18.51 -5.87 -30.58
N LEU A 147 17.73 -6.13 -29.52
CA LEU A 147 16.96 -7.36 -29.37
C LEU A 147 15.53 -7.24 -29.91
N ALA A 148 14.95 -6.04 -29.81
CA ALA A 148 13.62 -5.73 -30.34
C ALA A 148 13.51 -4.26 -30.71
N SER A 149 12.63 -3.96 -31.68
CA SER A 149 12.26 -2.60 -32.08
C SER A 149 10.74 -2.44 -32.05
N SER A 150 10.23 -1.20 -31.85
CA SER A 150 8.82 -0.93 -32.06
C SER A 150 8.47 -0.96 -33.55
N THR A 151 7.19 -1.04 -33.89
CA THR A 151 6.71 -0.95 -35.28
C THR A 151 7.07 0.37 -35.96
N ASN A 152 7.39 1.41 -35.17
CA ASN A 152 7.87 2.70 -35.66
C ASN A 152 9.42 2.76 -35.79
N GLY A 153 10.12 1.64 -35.55
CA GLY A 153 11.57 1.54 -35.67
C GLY A 153 12.36 2.02 -34.44
N VAL A 154 11.70 2.33 -33.32
CA VAL A 154 12.37 2.71 -32.08
C VAL A 154 13.01 1.49 -31.44
N VAL A 155 14.24 1.64 -30.91
CA VAL A 155 14.91 0.58 -30.13
C VAL A 155 14.10 0.27 -28.88
N ALA A 156 13.39 -0.85 -28.87
CA ALA A 156 12.53 -1.26 -27.77
C ALA A 156 13.30 -2.05 -26.68
N THR A 157 14.30 -2.84 -27.09
CA THR A 157 15.16 -3.61 -26.16
C THR A 157 16.54 -3.78 -26.76
N MET A 158 17.56 -3.58 -25.94
CA MET A 158 18.95 -3.81 -26.34
C MET A 158 19.79 -4.37 -25.17
N ALA A 159 20.94 -4.96 -25.47
CA ALA A 159 21.82 -5.56 -24.46
C ALA A 159 23.30 -5.49 -24.85
N ASP A 160 24.16 -5.29 -23.87
CA ASP A 160 25.59 -5.63 -23.89
C ASP A 160 25.80 -6.89 -23.06
N LYS A 161 25.91 -8.01 -23.74
CA LYS A 161 26.08 -9.33 -23.09
C LYS A 161 27.38 -9.47 -22.33
N LYS A 162 28.46 -8.75 -22.73
CA LYS A 162 29.77 -8.86 -22.09
C LYS A 162 29.75 -8.23 -20.69
N ARG A 163 29.02 -7.11 -20.51
CA ARG A 163 28.92 -6.40 -19.26
C ARG A 163 27.64 -6.73 -18.49
N SER A 164 26.79 -7.61 -19.01
CA SER A 164 25.46 -7.93 -18.43
C SER A 164 24.56 -6.69 -18.26
N LEU A 165 24.65 -5.77 -19.22
CA LEU A 165 23.81 -4.57 -19.28
C LEU A 165 22.65 -4.82 -20.24
N LEU A 166 21.44 -4.56 -19.78
CA LEU A 166 20.21 -4.75 -20.53
C LEU A 166 19.35 -3.51 -20.42
N ALA A 167 18.57 -3.24 -21.45
CA ALA A 167 17.72 -2.06 -21.41
C ALA A 167 16.43 -2.25 -22.20
N THR A 168 15.34 -1.69 -21.70
CA THR A 168 14.03 -1.65 -22.35
C THR A 168 13.50 -0.22 -22.42
N GLN A 169 12.95 0.20 -23.57
CA GLN A 169 12.29 1.50 -23.72
C GLN A 169 10.90 1.46 -23.10
N PHE A 170 10.24 0.33 -23.16
CA PHE A 170 8.93 0.10 -22.58
C PHE A 170 9.03 -0.29 -21.11
N HIS A 171 7.89 -0.26 -20.43
CA HIS A 171 7.73 -0.57 -19.02
C HIS A 171 7.28 -2.03 -18.81
N PRO A 172 8.19 -2.97 -18.47
CA PRO A 172 7.82 -4.36 -18.19
C PRO A 172 7.05 -4.53 -16.89
N GLU A 173 7.12 -3.57 -15.98
CA GLU A 173 6.48 -3.60 -14.67
C GLU A 173 4.97 -3.35 -14.72
N VAL A 174 4.46 -2.69 -15.77
CA VAL A 174 3.05 -2.34 -15.85
C VAL A 174 2.21 -3.47 -16.44
N HIS A 175 0.97 -3.58 -16.01
CA HIS A 175 0.01 -4.62 -16.42
C HIS A 175 -0.22 -4.67 -17.96
N HIS A 176 -0.09 -3.52 -18.63
CA HIS A 176 -0.33 -3.42 -20.09
C HIS A 176 0.80 -4.05 -20.93
N THR A 177 1.96 -4.33 -20.34
CA THR A 177 3.01 -5.16 -20.96
C THR A 177 2.71 -6.61 -20.61
N LEU A 178 2.07 -7.34 -21.55
CA LEU A 178 1.46 -8.64 -21.26
C LEU A 178 2.46 -9.71 -20.78
N ASP A 179 3.67 -9.73 -21.32
CA ASP A 179 4.75 -10.65 -20.89
C ASP A 179 5.80 -9.96 -20.00
N GLY A 180 5.44 -8.83 -19.35
CA GLY A 180 6.37 -8.06 -18.52
C GLY A 180 6.91 -8.85 -17.33
N GLU A 181 6.07 -9.64 -16.67
CA GLU A 181 6.48 -10.56 -15.61
C GLU A 181 7.55 -11.57 -16.09
N LYS A 182 7.38 -12.08 -17.32
CA LYS A 182 8.34 -13.02 -17.93
C LYS A 182 9.68 -12.37 -18.20
N ILE A 183 9.68 -11.13 -18.66
CA ILE A 183 10.90 -10.33 -18.90
C ILE A 183 11.65 -10.11 -17.59
N LEU A 184 10.95 -9.66 -16.54
CA LEU A 184 11.54 -9.48 -15.22
C LEU A 184 12.04 -10.81 -14.64
N SER A 185 11.29 -11.90 -14.78
CA SER A 185 11.70 -13.25 -14.36
C SER A 185 13.01 -13.69 -15.04
N ASN A 186 13.14 -13.45 -16.34
CA ASN A 186 14.37 -13.78 -17.06
C ASN A 186 15.56 -12.95 -16.56
N PHE A 187 15.34 -11.65 -16.27
CA PHE A 187 16.38 -10.81 -15.68
C PHE A 187 16.81 -11.33 -14.30
N LEU A 188 15.84 -11.55 -13.40
CA LEU A 188 16.10 -11.96 -12.02
C LEU A 188 16.80 -13.32 -11.94
N PHE A 189 16.28 -14.32 -12.64
CA PHE A 189 16.70 -15.71 -12.41
C PHE A 189 17.72 -16.24 -13.40
N LYS A 190 17.71 -15.77 -14.66
CA LYS A 190 18.63 -16.27 -15.69
C LYS A 190 19.86 -15.40 -15.91
N ILE A 191 19.75 -14.11 -15.56
CA ILE A 191 20.85 -13.15 -15.75
C ILE A 191 21.48 -12.80 -14.41
N ALA A 192 20.69 -12.39 -13.43
CA ALA A 192 21.17 -11.97 -12.12
C ALA A 192 21.34 -13.13 -11.11
N ASN A 193 20.84 -14.34 -11.41
CA ASN A 193 20.88 -15.50 -10.51
C ASN A 193 20.31 -15.22 -9.10
N CYS A 194 19.30 -14.37 -9.00
CA CYS A 194 18.63 -14.07 -7.74
C CYS A 194 18.04 -15.34 -7.12
N GLN A 195 17.99 -15.37 -5.78
CA GLN A 195 17.37 -16.47 -5.05
C GLN A 195 15.96 -16.06 -4.61
N PRO A 196 14.91 -16.86 -4.87
CA PRO A 196 13.55 -16.56 -4.45
C PRO A 196 13.34 -16.88 -2.96
N ASN A 197 14.01 -16.14 -2.09
CA ASN A 197 14.03 -16.34 -0.63
C ASN A 197 13.22 -15.29 0.16
N TRP A 198 12.73 -14.25 -0.51
CA TRP A 198 11.84 -13.24 0.08
C TRP A 198 10.42 -13.79 0.17
N THR A 199 10.15 -14.59 1.18
CA THR A 199 8.84 -15.21 1.44
C THR A 199 8.31 -14.80 2.80
N ALA A 200 6.98 -14.86 2.98
CA ALA A 200 6.35 -14.52 4.27
C ALA A 200 6.95 -15.33 5.44
N GLY A 201 7.16 -16.64 5.26
CA GLY A 201 7.74 -17.49 6.30
C GLY A 201 9.17 -17.10 6.68
N ASN A 202 10.03 -16.83 5.69
CA ASN A 202 11.39 -16.39 5.94
C ASN A 202 11.43 -15.00 6.60
N PHE A 203 10.60 -14.08 6.13
CA PHE A 203 10.44 -12.75 6.74
C PHE A 203 10.01 -12.84 8.21
N ILE A 204 9.00 -13.66 8.53
CA ILE A 204 8.54 -13.88 9.90
C ILE A 204 9.70 -14.36 10.80
N ASN A 205 10.45 -15.36 10.33
CA ASN A 205 11.55 -15.92 11.10
C ASN A 205 12.62 -14.87 11.40
N GLU A 206 13.02 -14.10 10.39
CA GLU A 206 14.02 -13.04 10.54
C GLU A 206 13.51 -11.92 11.47
N GLN A 207 12.27 -11.48 11.31
CA GLN A 207 11.69 -10.44 12.18
C GLN A 207 11.53 -10.92 13.63
N VAL A 208 11.14 -12.16 13.84
CA VAL A 208 11.05 -12.74 15.19
C VAL A 208 12.40 -12.67 15.89
N GLU A 209 13.49 -13.05 15.22
CA GLU A 209 14.84 -12.98 15.80
C GLU A 209 15.27 -11.53 16.07
N LYS A 210 15.08 -10.62 15.10
CA LYS A 210 15.38 -9.20 15.28
C LYS A 210 14.63 -8.59 16.47
N ILE A 211 13.33 -8.91 16.60
CA ILE A 211 12.51 -8.44 17.71
C ILE A 211 12.99 -9.03 19.04
N GLN A 212 13.30 -10.32 19.09
CA GLN A 212 13.79 -10.98 20.31
C GLN A 212 15.12 -10.37 20.79
N GLU A 213 16.04 -10.12 19.86
CA GLU A 213 17.34 -9.49 20.17
C GLU A 213 17.15 -8.05 20.66
N PHE A 214 16.34 -7.24 19.95
CA PHE A 214 16.13 -5.84 20.27
C PHE A 214 15.37 -5.61 21.57
N VAL A 215 14.33 -6.42 21.83
CA VAL A 215 13.48 -6.32 23.03
C VAL A 215 14.16 -6.93 24.25
N GLY A 216 14.97 -7.97 24.08
CA GLY A 216 15.60 -8.67 25.18
C GLY A 216 14.58 -9.19 26.19
N LYS A 217 14.60 -8.63 27.43
CA LYS A 217 13.66 -8.97 28.52
C LYS A 217 12.51 -7.98 28.67
N GLY A 218 12.49 -6.90 27.91
CA GLY A 218 11.52 -5.82 27.98
C GLY A 218 10.12 -6.22 27.51
N SER A 219 9.17 -5.31 27.69
CA SER A 219 7.76 -5.47 27.26
C SER A 219 7.44 -4.50 26.14
N VAL A 220 6.61 -4.96 25.19
CA VAL A 220 6.22 -4.22 23.98
C VAL A 220 4.73 -3.93 24.01
N LEU A 221 4.37 -2.70 23.70
CA LEU A 221 2.99 -2.25 23.50
C LEU A 221 2.70 -2.08 22.01
N THR A 222 1.52 -2.48 21.56
CA THR A 222 1.01 -2.14 20.23
C THR A 222 -0.46 -1.77 20.26
N GLY A 223 -0.83 -0.69 19.59
CA GLY A 223 -2.23 -0.33 19.36
C GLY A 223 -2.81 -1.16 18.21
N VAL A 224 -3.96 -1.79 18.44
CA VAL A 224 -4.71 -2.52 17.44
C VAL A 224 -5.93 -1.70 17.05
N SER A 225 -6.02 -1.31 15.79
CA SER A 225 -7.11 -0.50 15.24
C SER A 225 -8.21 -1.33 14.56
N GLY A 226 -8.10 -2.67 14.59
CA GLY A 226 -8.93 -3.55 13.76
C GLY A 226 -8.47 -3.67 12.30
N GLY A 227 -7.52 -2.85 11.86
CA GLY A 227 -6.90 -2.93 10.54
C GLY A 227 -5.89 -4.07 10.44
N VAL A 228 -5.66 -4.58 9.21
CA VAL A 228 -4.77 -5.73 8.98
C VAL A 228 -3.35 -5.49 9.49
N ASP A 229 -2.78 -4.29 9.31
CA ASP A 229 -1.38 -4.01 9.65
C ASP A 229 -1.14 -4.13 11.15
N SER A 230 -1.92 -3.44 11.97
CA SER A 230 -1.83 -3.50 13.43
C SER A 230 -2.11 -4.91 13.97
N THR A 231 -2.99 -5.64 13.32
CA THR A 231 -3.32 -7.03 13.68
C THR A 231 -2.14 -7.97 13.39
N VAL A 232 -1.48 -7.81 12.23
CA VAL A 232 -0.27 -8.57 11.86
C VAL A 232 0.89 -8.23 12.80
N VAL A 233 1.09 -6.95 13.15
CA VAL A 233 2.09 -6.54 14.15
C VAL A 233 1.86 -7.24 15.48
N ALA A 234 0.61 -7.23 15.99
CA ALA A 234 0.27 -7.87 17.26
C ALA A 234 0.55 -9.39 17.23
N ALA A 235 0.18 -10.08 16.16
CA ALA A 235 0.44 -11.50 15.98
C ALA A 235 1.95 -11.82 15.90
N LEU A 236 2.71 -11.02 15.14
CA LEU A 236 4.16 -11.17 14.99
C LEU A 236 4.90 -10.95 16.31
N LEU A 237 4.54 -9.90 17.05
CA LEU A 237 5.10 -9.62 18.37
C LEU A 237 4.78 -10.72 19.36
N HIS A 238 3.55 -11.23 19.35
CA HIS A 238 3.18 -12.36 20.20
C HIS A 238 4.04 -13.60 19.90
N LYS A 239 4.26 -13.89 18.61
CA LYS A 239 5.16 -14.98 18.19
C LYS A 239 6.60 -14.76 18.66
N ALA A 240 7.08 -13.51 18.66
CA ALA A 240 8.45 -13.18 19.04
C ALA A 240 8.69 -13.17 20.55
N VAL A 241 7.84 -12.51 21.34
CA VAL A 241 8.08 -12.26 22.77
C VAL A 241 6.97 -12.78 23.69
N GLY A 242 5.96 -13.44 23.16
CA GLY A 242 4.90 -14.09 23.91
C GLY A 242 4.09 -13.12 24.77
N LYS A 243 3.91 -13.45 26.05
CA LYS A 243 3.11 -12.66 26.99
C LYS A 243 3.65 -11.26 27.29
N ARG A 244 4.91 -10.96 26.92
CA ARG A 244 5.52 -9.63 27.04
C ARG A 244 5.10 -8.67 25.91
N SER A 245 4.35 -9.16 24.93
CA SER A 245 3.64 -8.34 23.95
C SER A 245 2.25 -8.01 24.50
N HIS A 246 1.96 -6.74 24.65
CA HIS A 246 0.66 -6.21 25.07
C HIS A 246 0.00 -5.53 23.87
N ALA A 247 -1.03 -6.16 23.31
CA ALA A 247 -1.87 -5.55 22.29
C ALA A 247 -3.03 -4.79 22.97
N VAL A 248 -3.30 -3.58 22.54
CA VAL A 248 -4.36 -2.73 23.10
C VAL A 248 -5.31 -2.31 21.99
N ILE A 249 -6.60 -2.61 22.15
CA ILE A 249 -7.66 -2.08 21.32
C ILE A 249 -8.54 -1.14 22.14
N ILE A 250 -8.77 0.07 21.63
CA ILE A 250 -9.61 1.09 22.26
C ILE A 250 -10.91 1.17 21.48
N ASP A 251 -12.01 0.82 22.14
CA ASP A 251 -13.35 1.08 21.60
C ASP A 251 -13.71 2.54 21.85
N HIS A 252 -13.66 3.35 20.82
CA HIS A 252 -14.04 4.76 20.88
C HIS A 252 -15.53 5.00 20.53
N GLY A 253 -16.32 3.91 20.42
CA GLY A 253 -17.75 3.99 20.10
C GLY A 253 -18.09 4.25 18.64
N LEU A 254 -17.07 4.44 17.78
CA LEU A 254 -17.22 4.73 16.34
C LEU A 254 -16.70 3.58 15.46
N MET A 255 -16.54 2.37 16.03
CA MET A 255 -16.18 1.16 15.32
C MET A 255 -17.41 0.56 14.61
N ARG A 256 -17.19 -0.30 13.63
CA ARG A 256 -18.26 -1.11 13.05
C ARG A 256 -18.91 -2.00 14.11
N LYS A 257 -20.16 -2.40 13.86
CA LYS A 257 -20.87 -3.29 14.77
C LYS A 257 -20.07 -4.58 15.01
N ASN A 258 -19.86 -4.91 16.29
CA ASN A 258 -19.12 -6.10 16.77
C ASN A 258 -17.63 -6.15 16.42
N GLU A 259 -17.07 -5.14 15.75
CA GLU A 259 -15.69 -5.18 15.23
C GLU A 259 -14.65 -5.42 16.32
N VAL A 260 -14.79 -4.75 17.47
CA VAL A 260 -13.88 -4.92 18.62
C VAL A 260 -13.93 -6.36 19.14
N MET A 261 -15.14 -6.92 19.34
CA MET A 261 -15.30 -8.30 19.83
C MET A 261 -14.71 -9.32 18.84
N GLU A 262 -14.97 -9.15 17.55
CA GLU A 262 -14.44 -10.03 16.50
C GLU A 262 -12.92 -9.99 16.44
N CYS A 263 -12.32 -8.78 16.53
CA CYS A 263 -10.88 -8.61 16.53
C CYS A 263 -10.25 -9.24 17.78
N VAL A 264 -10.82 -9.01 18.96
CA VAL A 264 -10.34 -9.58 20.22
C VAL A 264 -10.42 -11.11 20.21
N SER A 265 -11.56 -11.68 19.79
CA SER A 265 -11.73 -13.14 19.72
C SER A 265 -10.73 -13.75 18.73
N ALA A 266 -10.57 -13.20 17.54
CA ALA A 266 -9.64 -13.73 16.56
C ALA A 266 -8.17 -13.69 17.03
N LEU A 267 -7.74 -12.63 17.71
CA LEU A 267 -6.37 -12.52 18.22
C LEU A 267 -6.17 -13.33 19.50
N LYS A 268 -7.09 -13.25 20.45
CA LYS A 268 -6.96 -13.91 21.75
C LYS A 268 -7.23 -15.41 21.66
N ASP A 269 -8.41 -15.77 21.12
CA ASP A 269 -8.87 -17.16 21.10
C ASP A 269 -8.22 -17.93 19.94
N GLY A 270 -7.99 -17.25 18.80
CA GLY A 270 -7.38 -17.85 17.62
C GLY A 270 -5.87 -18.01 17.72
N LEU A 271 -5.15 -17.01 18.22
CA LEU A 271 -3.68 -16.98 18.23
C LEU A 271 -3.05 -16.88 19.62
N GLY A 272 -3.83 -16.74 20.68
CA GLY A 272 -3.32 -16.61 22.06
C GLY A 272 -2.67 -15.24 22.36
N VAL A 273 -2.89 -14.23 21.52
CA VAL A 273 -2.33 -12.89 21.68
C VAL A 273 -2.82 -12.26 22.99
N ASN A 274 -1.90 -11.67 23.76
CA ASN A 274 -2.22 -10.94 24.98
C ASN A 274 -2.82 -9.57 24.61
N ILE A 275 -4.13 -9.55 24.34
CA ILE A 275 -4.88 -8.37 23.92
C ILE A 275 -5.78 -7.85 25.04
N HIS A 276 -5.76 -6.54 25.23
CA HIS A 276 -6.56 -5.80 26.20
C HIS A 276 -7.52 -4.87 25.47
N ALA A 277 -8.82 -5.03 25.71
CA ALA A 277 -9.85 -4.15 25.17
C ALA A 277 -10.29 -3.14 26.24
N PHE A 278 -10.36 -1.87 25.85
CA PHE A 278 -10.80 -0.78 26.70
C PHE A 278 -11.95 -0.05 26.03
N ASP A 279 -13.08 0.03 26.74
CA ASP A 279 -14.22 0.83 26.29
C ASP A 279 -14.05 2.28 26.75
N GLU A 280 -13.81 3.16 25.81
CA GLU A 280 -13.67 4.60 25.97
C GLU A 280 -14.80 5.38 25.26
N SER A 281 -15.82 4.67 24.78
CA SER A 281 -16.90 5.22 23.95
C SER A 281 -17.53 6.47 24.57
N THR A 282 -17.86 6.43 25.87
CA THR A 282 -18.43 7.57 26.58
C THR A 282 -17.52 8.80 26.55
N THR A 283 -16.21 8.60 26.73
CA THR A 283 -15.21 9.68 26.72
C THR A 283 -15.10 10.34 25.34
N PHE A 284 -15.04 9.53 24.28
CA PHE A 284 -14.94 10.06 22.91
C PHE A 284 -16.22 10.77 22.50
N LEU A 285 -17.39 10.19 22.75
CA LEU A 285 -18.66 10.74 22.35
C LEU A 285 -18.98 12.05 23.08
N SER A 286 -18.66 12.15 24.38
CA SER A 286 -18.85 13.40 25.13
C SER A 286 -18.00 14.55 24.57
N LYS A 287 -16.82 14.29 24.03
CA LYS A 287 -15.97 15.32 23.40
C LYS A 287 -16.43 15.71 22.00
N LEU A 288 -17.18 14.85 21.33
CA LEU A 288 -17.73 15.09 20.00
C LEU A 288 -19.12 15.72 20.02
N GLU A 289 -19.73 15.91 21.21
CA GLU A 289 -21.06 16.49 21.36
C GLU A 289 -21.11 17.88 20.72
N GLY A 290 -22.08 18.09 19.80
CA GLY A 290 -22.29 19.35 19.10
C GLY A 290 -21.26 19.64 17.96
N GLU A 291 -20.22 18.83 17.77
CA GLU A 291 -19.26 19.09 16.71
C GLU A 291 -19.75 18.55 15.35
N VAL A 292 -19.73 19.42 14.34
CA VAL A 292 -20.19 19.11 12.98
C VAL A 292 -19.10 19.24 11.91
N ASP A 293 -18.00 19.91 12.24
CA ASP A 293 -16.89 20.12 11.32
C ASP A 293 -16.01 18.86 11.20
N PRO A 294 -15.83 18.31 9.99
CA PRO A 294 -15.10 17.06 9.80
C PRO A 294 -13.65 17.09 10.30
N GLU A 295 -12.94 18.20 10.07
CA GLU A 295 -11.54 18.31 10.50
C GLU A 295 -11.42 18.43 12.02
N LYS A 296 -12.37 19.10 12.68
CA LYS A 296 -12.42 19.14 14.15
C LYS A 296 -12.76 17.77 14.72
N LYS A 297 -13.73 17.03 14.14
CA LYS A 297 -14.01 15.64 14.52
C LYS A 297 -12.75 14.79 14.50
N ARG A 298 -11.99 14.83 13.36
CA ARG A 298 -10.73 14.10 13.21
C ARG A 298 -9.71 14.45 14.28
N LYS A 299 -9.53 15.75 14.57
CA LYS A 299 -8.61 16.24 15.60
C LYS A 299 -9.02 15.82 17.02
N ILE A 300 -10.31 15.92 17.35
CA ILE A 300 -10.83 15.50 18.66
C ILE A 300 -10.60 14.00 18.87
N ILE A 301 -10.95 13.17 17.87
CA ILE A 301 -10.78 11.72 17.93
C ILE A 301 -9.30 11.37 18.06
N GLY A 302 -8.44 11.94 17.21
CA GLY A 302 -7.00 11.69 17.23
C GLY A 302 -6.35 12.06 18.56
N ASN A 303 -6.62 13.27 19.07
CA ASN A 303 -6.09 13.73 20.35
C ASN A 303 -6.56 12.85 21.51
N GLN A 304 -7.86 12.51 21.55
CA GLN A 304 -8.39 11.66 22.61
C GLN A 304 -7.79 10.25 22.55
N PHE A 305 -7.58 9.72 21.35
CA PHE A 305 -6.94 8.42 21.19
C PHE A 305 -5.54 8.40 21.83
N ILE A 306 -4.73 9.44 21.61
CA ILE A 306 -3.39 9.58 22.19
C ILE A 306 -3.48 9.62 23.72
N PHE A 307 -4.38 10.44 24.29
CA PHE A 307 -4.54 10.51 25.75
C PHE A 307 -4.99 9.20 26.38
N SER A 308 -5.95 8.50 25.74
CA SER A 308 -6.42 7.21 26.24
C SER A 308 -5.32 6.15 26.15
N PHE A 309 -4.55 6.13 25.05
CA PHE A 309 -3.46 5.20 24.84
C PHE A 309 -2.32 5.41 25.88
N ASP A 310 -1.94 6.68 26.13
CA ASP A 310 -0.93 7.01 27.14
C ASP A 310 -1.34 6.55 28.55
N ARG A 311 -2.58 6.86 28.94
CA ARG A 311 -3.11 6.43 30.24
C ARG A 311 -3.11 4.90 30.39
N ILE A 312 -3.54 4.19 29.35
CA ILE A 312 -3.59 2.74 29.32
C ILE A 312 -2.17 2.16 29.41
N ALA A 313 -1.23 2.71 28.63
CA ALA A 313 0.15 2.29 28.63
C ALA A 313 0.77 2.37 30.04
N LYS A 314 0.56 3.50 30.73
CA LYS A 314 1.00 3.68 32.13
C LYS A 314 0.38 2.70 33.11
N GLY A 315 -0.83 2.21 32.83
CA GLY A 315 -1.54 1.22 33.65
C GLY A 315 -1.08 -0.23 33.43
N LEU A 316 -0.41 -0.53 32.34
CA LEU A 316 0.04 -1.88 31.99
C LEU A 316 1.41 -2.26 32.59
N GLY A 317 2.10 -1.34 33.29
CA GLY A 317 3.39 -1.54 33.94
C GLY A 317 4.57 -1.01 33.12
N ASP A 318 5.75 -1.57 33.34
CA ASP A 318 6.99 -1.10 32.69
C ASP A 318 7.03 -1.52 31.23
N ILE A 319 6.48 -0.67 30.36
CA ILE A 319 6.55 -0.83 28.91
C ILE A 319 7.74 -0.02 28.39
N GLU A 320 8.69 -0.69 27.73
CA GLU A 320 9.89 -0.05 27.17
C GLU A 320 9.78 0.22 25.67
N PHE A 321 8.95 -0.55 24.97
CA PHE A 321 8.87 -0.53 23.52
C PHE A 321 7.44 -0.26 23.03
N LEU A 322 7.34 0.54 21.96
CA LEU A 322 6.10 0.76 21.21
C LEU A 322 6.26 0.21 19.80
N ALA A 323 5.33 -0.65 19.39
CA ALA A 323 5.33 -1.17 18.03
C ALA A 323 4.26 -0.51 17.15
N GLN A 324 4.62 -0.26 15.90
CA GLN A 324 3.79 0.39 14.91
C GLN A 324 3.77 -0.38 13.59
N GLY A 325 2.67 -0.25 12.87
CA GLY A 325 2.43 -0.90 11.58
C GLY A 325 2.83 -0.05 10.37
N THR A 326 3.92 0.72 10.46
CA THR A 326 4.49 1.48 9.35
C THR A 326 4.84 0.53 8.21
N LEU A 327 4.49 0.88 6.97
CA LEU A 327 4.73 0.10 5.76
C LEU A 327 5.84 0.72 4.89
N TYR A 328 6.32 -0.04 3.91
CA TYR A 328 7.37 0.41 3.01
C TYR A 328 6.98 1.65 2.17
N PRO A 329 5.77 1.77 1.61
CA PRO A 329 5.33 3.00 0.95
C PRO A 329 5.36 4.23 1.85
N ASP A 330 5.00 4.10 3.13
CA ASP A 330 5.01 5.22 4.09
C ASP A 330 6.43 5.78 4.26
N ILE A 331 7.45 4.91 4.24
CA ILE A 331 8.86 5.30 4.35
C ILE A 331 9.33 6.01 3.09
N ILE A 332 8.99 5.50 1.92
CA ILE A 332 9.37 6.11 0.63
C ILE A 332 8.77 7.51 0.54
N GLU A 333 7.49 7.68 0.81
CA GLU A 333 6.79 8.97 0.78
C GLU A 333 7.39 9.97 1.77
N SER A 334 7.75 9.52 2.99
CA SER A 334 8.40 10.36 3.99
C SER A 334 9.84 10.74 3.64
N GLY A 335 10.53 9.92 2.86
CA GLY A 335 11.90 10.16 2.37
C GLY A 335 11.97 11.21 1.26
N VAL A 336 11.00 11.21 0.34
CA VAL A 336 10.91 12.17 -0.78
C VAL A 336 10.62 13.59 -0.27
N SER A 337 9.91 13.75 0.83
CA SER A 337 9.58 15.06 1.40
C SER A 337 10.73 15.75 2.14
N LYS A 338 11.86 15.09 2.37
CA LYS A 338 13.05 15.72 3.00
C LYS A 338 13.79 16.73 2.10
N SER A 339 13.49 16.77 0.81
CA SER A 339 14.09 17.72 -0.13
C SER A 339 13.40 19.09 -0.22
N ASN A 340 12.13 19.23 0.24
CA ASN A 340 11.44 20.53 0.30
C ASN A 340 10.39 20.53 1.41
N THR A 341 10.62 21.35 2.47
CA THR A 341 9.72 21.69 3.58
C THR A 341 9.48 20.60 4.63
N ALA A 342 10.40 20.55 5.60
CA ALA A 342 10.45 19.60 6.72
C ALA A 342 9.36 19.76 7.81
N HIS A 343 8.24 20.43 7.59
CA HIS A 343 7.26 20.76 8.64
C HIS A 343 5.84 20.21 8.47
N VAL A 344 5.46 19.56 7.36
CA VAL A 344 4.05 19.24 7.11
C VAL A 344 3.68 17.74 7.19
N ILE A 345 4.64 16.81 7.17
CA ILE A 345 4.33 15.37 6.97
C ILE A 345 4.30 14.52 8.25
N LYS A 346 4.52 15.10 9.41
CA LYS A 346 4.33 14.38 10.69
C LYS A 346 2.87 14.15 11.10
N SER A 347 1.88 14.64 10.35
CA SER A 347 0.48 14.67 10.77
C SER A 347 -0.44 13.60 10.17
N HIS A 348 -0.02 12.80 9.18
CA HIS A 348 -0.93 11.89 8.48
C HIS A 348 -0.83 10.40 8.85
N HIS A 349 0.22 9.96 9.47
CA HIS A 349 0.32 8.61 10.02
C HIS A 349 0.50 8.70 11.54
N ASN A 350 -0.45 8.26 12.29
CA ASN A 350 -0.68 8.05 13.73
C ASN A 350 0.48 8.25 14.75
N VAL A 351 1.63 8.79 14.38
CA VAL A 351 2.85 8.87 15.20
C VAL A 351 3.26 10.29 15.56
N GLY A 352 2.77 11.27 14.81
CA GLY A 352 3.10 12.69 15.04
C GLY A 352 2.46 13.32 16.29
N GLY A 353 1.72 12.54 17.07
CA GLY A 353 0.96 13.04 18.20
C GLY A 353 1.28 12.39 19.55
N LEU A 354 2.21 11.42 19.63
CA LEU A 354 2.63 10.92 20.93
C LEU A 354 3.40 12.02 21.66
N PRO A 355 3.08 12.31 22.94
CA PRO A 355 3.81 13.30 23.73
C PRO A 355 5.31 12.99 23.73
N ASP A 356 6.16 14.02 23.62
CA ASP A 356 7.64 13.91 23.69
C ASP A 356 8.12 13.26 25.03
N GLU A 357 7.25 13.20 26.02
CA GLU A 357 7.50 12.60 27.34
C GLU A 357 7.41 11.07 27.33
N MET A 358 6.90 10.44 26.25
CA MET A 358 6.86 8.99 26.13
C MET A 358 8.21 8.46 25.61
N ASN A 359 9.07 8.01 26.51
CA ASN A 359 10.40 7.46 26.22
C ASN A 359 10.37 6.01 25.70
N PHE A 360 9.44 5.67 24.79
CA PHE A 360 9.41 4.36 24.17
C PHE A 360 10.46 4.23 23.04
N LYS A 361 11.09 3.05 22.99
CA LYS A 361 11.86 2.64 21.82
C LYS A 361 10.90 2.11 20.75
N LEU A 362 11.00 2.64 19.54
CA LEU A 362 10.08 2.29 18.45
C LEU A 362 10.49 0.98 17.77
N ILE A 363 9.50 0.11 17.49
CA ILE A 363 9.63 -1.11 16.70
C ILE A 363 8.68 -1.01 15.51
N GLU A 364 9.20 -1.12 14.30
CA GLU A 364 8.43 -1.06 13.05
C GLU A 364 8.67 -2.32 12.22
N PRO A 365 8.05 -3.44 12.60
CA PRO A 365 8.40 -4.73 12.03
C PRO A 365 7.95 -4.91 10.57
N LEU A 366 6.98 -4.11 10.08
CA LEU A 366 6.43 -4.20 8.74
C LEU A 366 6.98 -3.14 7.77
N LYS A 367 7.94 -2.31 8.20
CA LYS A 367 8.45 -1.16 7.43
C LYS A 367 9.09 -1.51 6.08
N GLU A 368 9.40 -2.75 5.85
CA GLU A 368 9.97 -3.25 4.61
C GLU A 368 8.93 -3.90 3.69
N LEU A 369 7.65 -3.98 4.10
CA LEU A 369 6.61 -4.69 3.36
C LEU A 369 5.66 -3.75 2.63
N PHE A 370 5.23 -4.18 1.45
CA PHE A 370 4.03 -3.66 0.80
C PHE A 370 2.76 -4.26 1.43
N LYS A 371 1.61 -3.63 1.21
CA LYS A 371 0.33 -4.03 1.81
C LYS A 371 -0.09 -5.47 1.48
N ASP A 372 0.16 -5.93 0.27
CA ASP A 372 -0.12 -7.30 -0.14
C ASP A 372 0.82 -8.33 0.52
N GLU A 373 2.08 -7.95 0.79
CA GLU A 373 3.02 -8.78 1.55
C GLU A 373 2.59 -8.90 3.02
N VAL A 374 2.10 -7.81 3.62
CA VAL A 374 1.53 -7.84 4.98
C VAL A 374 0.39 -8.84 5.08
N ARG A 375 -0.50 -8.89 4.08
CA ARG A 375 -1.58 -9.88 4.03
C ARG A 375 -1.05 -11.31 3.97
N LYS A 376 -0.03 -11.58 3.14
CA LYS A 376 0.63 -12.90 3.07
C LYS A 376 1.29 -13.29 4.40
N VAL A 377 1.95 -12.33 5.07
CA VAL A 377 2.52 -12.53 6.41
C VAL A 377 1.42 -12.83 7.42
N GLY A 378 0.28 -12.13 7.37
CA GLY A 378 -0.87 -12.40 8.21
C GLY A 378 -1.43 -13.82 8.03
N GLN A 379 -1.56 -14.29 6.78
CA GLN A 379 -1.99 -15.66 6.47
C GLN A 379 -1.02 -16.69 7.05
N GLU A 380 0.28 -16.50 6.86
CA GLU A 380 1.32 -17.40 7.37
C GLU A 380 1.38 -17.41 8.92
N LEU A 381 1.01 -16.29 9.57
CA LEU A 381 0.84 -16.22 11.02
C LEU A 381 -0.45 -16.89 11.52
N GLY A 382 -1.34 -17.33 10.65
CA GLY A 382 -2.59 -18.00 10.98
C GLY A 382 -3.77 -17.06 11.26
N LEU A 383 -3.69 -15.80 10.84
CA LEU A 383 -4.84 -14.89 10.88
C LEU A 383 -5.91 -15.33 9.88
N SER A 384 -7.18 -15.20 10.25
CA SER A 384 -8.30 -15.55 9.37
C SER A 384 -8.43 -14.62 8.18
N ASP A 385 -8.90 -15.13 7.05
CA ASP A 385 -9.14 -14.34 5.83
C ASP A 385 -10.09 -13.15 6.10
N SER A 386 -11.04 -13.30 7.01
CA SER A 386 -11.95 -12.23 7.40
C SER A 386 -11.26 -11.03 8.07
N LEU A 387 -10.10 -11.21 8.70
CA LEU A 387 -9.27 -10.14 9.25
C LEU A 387 -8.32 -9.55 8.19
N ILE A 388 -7.75 -10.41 7.36
CA ILE A 388 -6.70 -10.05 6.40
C ILE A 388 -7.27 -9.29 5.21
N ASN A 389 -8.45 -9.70 4.73
CA ASN A 389 -9.09 -9.13 3.54
C ASN A 389 -10.09 -8.01 3.87
N ARG A 390 -10.07 -7.49 5.09
CA ARG A 390 -10.92 -6.35 5.45
C ARG A 390 -10.66 -5.15 4.54
N HIS A 391 -11.75 -4.51 4.13
CA HIS A 391 -11.69 -3.22 3.45
C HIS A 391 -11.02 -2.18 4.37
N PRO A 392 -10.31 -1.19 3.84
CA PRO A 392 -9.75 -0.09 4.61
C PRO A 392 -10.84 0.56 5.48
N PHE A 393 -10.47 0.90 6.72
CA PHE A 393 -11.34 1.60 7.66
C PHE A 393 -10.58 2.80 8.23
N PRO A 394 -11.13 4.01 8.19
CA PRO A 394 -10.42 5.21 8.59
C PRO A 394 -10.20 5.26 10.11
N GLY A 395 -9.11 5.89 10.56
CA GLY A 395 -8.82 6.06 11.99
C GLY A 395 -9.97 6.68 12.80
N PRO A 396 -10.67 7.73 12.31
CA PRO A 396 -11.85 8.28 12.99
C PRO A 396 -13.09 7.37 12.98
N GLY A 397 -13.01 6.21 12.33
CA GLY A 397 -14.11 5.25 12.28
C GLY A 397 -15.37 5.81 11.58
N LEU A 398 -16.52 5.45 12.13
CA LEU A 398 -17.82 5.94 11.64
C LEU A 398 -18.02 7.45 11.84
N GLY A 399 -17.15 8.12 12.61
CA GLY A 399 -17.25 9.55 12.86
C GLY A 399 -17.18 10.42 11.61
N VAL A 400 -16.46 9.96 10.56
CA VAL A 400 -16.38 10.62 9.25
C VAL A 400 -17.36 10.04 8.22
N ARG A 401 -18.31 9.21 8.69
CA ARG A 401 -19.39 8.62 7.89
C ARG A 401 -20.78 9.01 8.42
N ILE A 402 -20.82 9.89 9.40
CA ILE A 402 -22.03 10.55 9.90
C ILE A 402 -21.90 12.03 9.59
N ILE A 403 -22.62 12.50 8.58
CA ILE A 403 -22.59 13.90 8.18
C ILE A 403 -23.19 14.77 9.30
N GLY A 404 -22.45 15.81 9.72
CA GLY A 404 -22.84 16.68 10.82
C GLY A 404 -22.62 16.05 12.20
N GLU A 405 -23.48 16.36 13.17
CA GLU A 405 -23.31 15.93 14.56
C GLU A 405 -23.37 14.42 14.75
N ILE A 406 -22.48 13.87 15.59
CA ILE A 406 -22.43 12.46 15.96
C ILE A 406 -23.29 12.25 17.22
N THR A 407 -24.29 11.37 17.15
CA THR A 407 -25.11 10.96 18.29
C THR A 407 -25.17 9.43 18.37
N GLN A 408 -25.46 8.89 19.55
CA GLN A 408 -25.57 7.45 19.77
C GLN A 408 -26.60 6.79 18.84
N ASP A 409 -27.74 7.46 18.61
CA ASP A 409 -28.78 6.97 17.70
C ASP A 409 -28.28 6.89 16.26
N ARG A 410 -27.56 7.93 15.80
CA ARG A 410 -26.98 7.97 14.44
C ARG A 410 -25.91 6.91 14.25
N ILE A 411 -25.07 6.67 15.27
CA ILE A 411 -24.08 5.59 15.25
C ILE A 411 -24.78 4.25 15.11
N SER A 412 -25.80 3.98 15.93
CA SER A 412 -26.55 2.72 15.92
C SER A 412 -27.20 2.46 14.56
N ILE A 413 -27.84 3.48 13.97
CA ILE A 413 -28.43 3.40 12.63
C ILE A 413 -27.37 3.05 11.59
N LEU A 414 -26.24 3.75 11.61
CA LEU A 414 -25.17 3.52 10.63
C LEU A 414 -24.52 2.15 10.80
N GLN A 415 -24.27 1.71 12.04
CA GLN A 415 -23.71 0.38 12.34
C GLN A 415 -24.59 -0.75 11.80
N GLU A 416 -25.92 -0.67 12.00
CA GLU A 416 -26.87 -1.66 11.48
C GLU A 416 -26.90 -1.67 9.95
N ALA A 417 -26.94 -0.48 9.34
CA ALA A 417 -27.00 -0.35 7.89
C ALA A 417 -25.69 -0.85 7.23
N ASP A 418 -24.53 -0.46 7.78
CA ASP A 418 -23.22 -0.87 7.27
C ASP A 418 -23.01 -2.39 7.39
N LYS A 419 -23.46 -2.99 8.50
CA LYS A 419 -23.44 -4.44 8.69
C LYS A 419 -24.24 -5.17 7.61
N ILE A 420 -25.49 -4.75 7.37
CA ILE A 420 -26.35 -5.34 6.33
C ILE A 420 -25.69 -5.19 4.95
N TYR A 421 -25.11 -4.04 4.66
CA TYR A 421 -24.42 -3.79 3.41
C TYR A 421 -23.25 -4.76 3.22
N MET A 422 -22.36 -4.90 4.21
CA MET A 422 -21.23 -5.83 4.15
C MET A 422 -21.69 -7.28 3.99
N GLU A 423 -22.71 -7.73 4.75
CA GLU A 423 -23.26 -9.08 4.64
C GLU A 423 -23.71 -9.39 3.20
N ILE A 424 -24.41 -8.45 2.54
CA ILE A 424 -24.89 -8.65 1.18
C ILE A 424 -23.74 -8.74 0.18
N LEU A 425 -22.66 -7.96 0.36
CA LEU A 425 -21.48 -8.05 -0.50
C LEU A 425 -20.80 -9.43 -0.41
N TYR A 426 -20.76 -10.03 0.80
CA TYR A 426 -20.28 -11.40 1.00
C TYR A 426 -21.24 -12.45 0.42
N GLU A 427 -22.56 -12.32 0.68
CA GLU A 427 -23.58 -13.23 0.16
C GLU A 427 -23.59 -13.29 -1.38
N ASP A 428 -23.37 -12.17 -2.04
CA ASP A 428 -23.36 -12.05 -3.49
C ASP A 428 -21.97 -12.33 -4.11
N GLY A 429 -20.94 -12.63 -3.28
CA GLY A 429 -19.58 -13.00 -3.72
C GLY A 429 -18.80 -11.89 -4.40
N ILE A 430 -19.13 -10.63 -4.13
CA ILE A 430 -18.48 -9.46 -4.77
C ILE A 430 -17.59 -8.65 -3.82
N TYR A 431 -17.51 -9.01 -2.54
CA TYR A 431 -16.73 -8.30 -1.52
C TYR A 431 -15.26 -8.13 -1.94
N ASP A 432 -14.61 -9.20 -2.38
CA ASP A 432 -13.18 -9.18 -2.75
C ASP A 432 -12.88 -8.42 -4.06
N SER A 433 -13.92 -8.11 -4.86
CA SER A 433 -13.81 -7.31 -6.08
C SER A 433 -13.85 -5.80 -5.81
N ILE A 434 -14.15 -5.43 -4.57
CA ILE A 434 -14.30 -4.04 -4.12
C ILE A 434 -13.09 -3.68 -3.25
N TRP A 435 -12.43 -2.56 -3.56
CA TRP A 435 -11.31 -2.09 -2.74
C TRP A 435 -11.77 -1.55 -1.38
N GLN A 436 -12.87 -0.76 -1.37
CA GLN A 436 -13.49 -0.26 -0.16
C GLN A 436 -14.99 -0.05 -0.38
N ALA A 437 -15.81 -0.54 0.56
CA ALA A 437 -17.23 -0.30 0.61
C ALA A 437 -17.65 0.16 2.01
N PHE A 438 -18.63 1.07 2.09
CA PHE A 438 -19.16 1.60 3.34
C PHE A 438 -20.47 2.33 3.14
N SER A 439 -21.17 2.54 4.26
CA SER A 439 -22.38 3.35 4.33
C SER A 439 -22.08 4.72 4.97
N VAL A 440 -22.81 5.75 4.56
CA VAL A 440 -22.76 7.12 5.10
C VAL A 440 -24.16 7.54 5.52
N LEU A 441 -24.32 7.97 6.76
CA LEU A 441 -25.57 8.51 7.25
C LEU A 441 -25.66 10.01 6.99
N ILE A 442 -26.68 10.40 6.26
CA ILE A 442 -26.97 11.80 5.95
C ILE A 442 -28.26 12.18 6.71
N PRO A 443 -28.18 13.00 7.76
CA PRO A 443 -29.32 13.29 8.63
C PRO A 443 -30.29 14.32 8.01
N VAL A 444 -30.57 14.15 6.72
CA VAL A 444 -31.59 14.90 5.98
C VAL A 444 -32.87 14.07 5.96
N LYS A 445 -33.95 14.65 6.48
CA LYS A 445 -35.25 13.97 6.55
C LYS A 445 -35.89 13.89 5.16
N THR A 446 -36.02 12.69 4.65
CA THR A 446 -36.70 12.42 3.37
C THR A 446 -38.10 11.86 3.61
N VAL A 447 -39.02 12.14 2.68
CA VAL A 447 -40.37 11.61 2.71
C VAL A 447 -40.37 10.16 2.25
N GLY A 448 -41.00 9.28 3.04
CA GLY A 448 -41.27 7.91 2.67
C GLY A 448 -42.74 7.57 2.96
N VAL A 449 -43.21 6.44 2.44
CA VAL A 449 -44.50 5.84 2.76
C VAL A 449 -44.25 4.44 3.27
N MET A 450 -44.56 4.16 4.51
CA MET A 450 -44.39 2.86 5.15
C MET A 450 -45.68 2.50 5.88
N GLY A 451 -46.32 1.39 5.46
CA GLY A 451 -47.58 0.94 6.03
C GLY A 451 -48.69 1.98 5.94
N ASP A 452 -48.90 2.58 4.76
CA ASP A 452 -49.91 3.62 4.45
C ASP A 452 -49.74 4.96 5.21
N GLN A 453 -48.62 5.12 5.94
CA GLN A 453 -48.31 6.38 6.64
C GLN A 453 -47.08 7.06 6.02
N ARG A 454 -47.09 8.40 6.01
CA ARG A 454 -45.90 9.18 5.64
C ARG A 454 -44.88 9.10 6.77
N THR A 455 -43.64 8.79 6.41
CA THR A 455 -42.50 8.77 7.30
C THR A 455 -41.50 9.85 6.89
N TYR A 456 -40.75 10.36 7.87
CA TYR A 456 -39.69 11.37 7.65
C TYR A 456 -38.43 10.87 8.33
N GLU A 457 -37.62 10.13 7.55
CA GLU A 457 -36.43 9.45 8.08
C GLU A 457 -35.16 9.90 7.34
N ASN A 458 -34.01 9.46 7.82
CA ASN A 458 -32.72 9.84 7.26
C ASN A 458 -32.48 9.21 5.88
N LEU A 459 -31.63 9.88 5.10
CA LEU A 459 -31.02 9.37 3.88
C LEU A 459 -29.77 8.58 4.23
N LEU A 460 -29.58 7.42 3.62
CA LEU A 460 -28.35 6.65 3.68
C LEU A 460 -27.72 6.61 2.29
N ALA A 461 -26.46 7.00 2.19
CA ALA A 461 -25.66 6.75 1.00
C ALA A 461 -24.83 5.47 1.20
N ILE A 462 -24.73 4.65 0.16
CA ILE A 462 -23.77 3.56 0.10
C ILE A 462 -22.73 3.89 -0.97
N ARG A 463 -21.49 3.55 -0.70
CA ARG A 463 -20.36 3.75 -1.60
C ARG A 463 -19.54 2.48 -1.72
N ALA A 464 -19.13 2.16 -2.93
CA ALA A 464 -18.13 1.13 -3.21
C ALA A 464 -17.20 1.63 -4.31
N VAL A 465 -15.91 1.43 -4.13
CA VAL A 465 -14.89 1.88 -5.08
C VAL A 465 -13.92 0.76 -5.42
N THR A 466 -13.39 0.82 -6.63
CA THR A 466 -12.23 0.07 -7.09
C THR A 466 -11.01 1.00 -7.08
N SER A 467 -9.88 0.49 -6.64
CA SER A 467 -8.62 1.21 -6.64
C SER A 467 -7.46 0.23 -6.56
N THR A 468 -6.27 0.67 -6.94
CA THR A 468 -5.03 -0.10 -6.74
C THR A 468 -4.28 0.38 -5.49
N ASP A 469 -4.26 1.68 -5.24
CA ASP A 469 -3.42 2.32 -4.23
C ASP A 469 -4.16 3.36 -3.37
N GLY A 470 -5.44 3.65 -3.67
CA GLY A 470 -6.23 4.66 -3.00
C GLY A 470 -5.94 6.10 -3.45
N MET A 471 -4.96 6.34 -4.32
CA MET A 471 -4.67 7.67 -4.88
C MET A 471 -5.71 8.07 -5.92
N THR A 472 -6.04 7.15 -6.80
CA THR A 472 -7.16 7.24 -7.72
C THR A 472 -8.16 6.13 -7.43
N ALA A 473 -9.43 6.40 -7.61
CA ALA A 473 -10.49 5.40 -7.42
C ALA A 473 -11.65 5.65 -8.39
N ASP A 474 -12.22 4.58 -8.86
CA ASP A 474 -13.46 4.64 -9.60
C ASP A 474 -14.58 3.96 -8.81
N TRP A 475 -15.83 4.35 -9.05
CA TRP A 475 -16.95 3.68 -8.41
C TRP A 475 -17.09 2.25 -8.95
N PHE A 476 -17.47 1.33 -8.06
CA PHE A 476 -17.70 -0.05 -8.44
C PHE A 476 -19.07 -0.18 -9.12
N GLU A 477 -19.13 -0.78 -10.31
CA GLU A 477 -20.38 -1.04 -11.03
C GLU A 477 -21.19 -2.13 -10.33
N MET A 478 -21.92 -1.72 -9.27
CA MET A 478 -22.72 -2.63 -8.46
C MET A 478 -23.87 -3.23 -9.29
N PRO A 479 -24.04 -4.58 -9.31
CA PRO A 479 -25.14 -5.19 -10.01
C PRO A 479 -26.51 -4.64 -9.54
N PRO A 480 -27.46 -4.30 -10.44
CA PRO A 480 -28.75 -3.74 -10.06
C PRO A 480 -29.55 -4.61 -9.09
N LYS A 481 -29.42 -5.93 -9.17
CA LYS A 481 -30.07 -6.87 -8.23
C LYS A 481 -29.51 -6.71 -6.82
N THR A 482 -28.19 -6.55 -6.69
CA THR A 482 -27.52 -6.32 -5.40
C THR A 482 -27.91 -4.97 -4.82
N LEU A 483 -27.97 -3.88 -5.62
CA LEU A 483 -28.47 -2.58 -5.18
C LEU A 483 -29.91 -2.67 -4.65
N SER A 484 -30.79 -3.36 -5.35
CA SER A 484 -32.18 -3.59 -4.93
C SER A 484 -32.26 -4.36 -3.62
N LYS A 485 -31.45 -5.44 -3.47
CA LYS A 485 -31.37 -6.26 -2.25
C LYS A 485 -30.88 -5.43 -1.06
N ILE A 486 -29.82 -4.62 -1.24
CA ILE A 486 -29.27 -3.73 -0.20
C ILE A 486 -30.33 -2.74 0.24
N SER A 487 -30.91 -1.98 -0.69
CA SER A 487 -31.93 -0.97 -0.40
C SER A 487 -33.13 -1.55 0.34
N SER A 488 -33.67 -2.68 -0.15
CA SER A 488 -34.83 -3.33 0.47
C SER A 488 -34.51 -3.85 1.86
N ARG A 489 -33.38 -4.53 2.06
CA ARG A 489 -33.02 -5.11 3.35
C ARG A 489 -32.72 -4.03 4.39
N ILE A 490 -32.04 -2.94 4.01
CA ILE A 490 -31.76 -1.81 4.92
C ILE A 490 -33.06 -1.12 5.32
N VAL A 491 -33.89 -0.69 4.37
CA VAL A 491 -35.13 0.05 4.68
C VAL A 491 -36.11 -0.79 5.52
N ASN A 492 -36.15 -2.10 5.32
CA ASN A 492 -37.03 -2.99 6.08
C ASN A 492 -36.49 -3.33 7.49
N SER A 493 -35.17 -3.27 7.71
CA SER A 493 -34.56 -3.74 8.96
C SER A 493 -34.03 -2.62 9.85
N VAL A 494 -33.65 -1.47 9.26
CA VAL A 494 -33.01 -0.35 9.99
C VAL A 494 -34.02 0.77 10.19
N ARG A 495 -34.51 0.92 11.42
CA ARG A 495 -35.37 2.06 11.76
C ARG A 495 -34.57 3.37 11.66
N GLY A 496 -35.19 4.39 11.12
CA GLY A 496 -34.55 5.70 10.94
C GLY A 496 -33.96 5.95 9.56
N VAL A 497 -34.11 4.98 8.62
CA VAL A 497 -33.74 5.10 7.21
C VAL A 497 -34.92 4.72 6.33
N ASN A 498 -35.32 5.60 5.41
CA ASN A 498 -36.37 5.32 4.43
C ASN A 498 -35.91 5.48 2.97
N ARG A 499 -34.65 5.84 2.76
CA ARG A 499 -34.08 6.03 1.42
C ARG A 499 -32.60 5.66 1.38
N VAL A 500 -32.22 4.87 0.38
CA VAL A 500 -30.82 4.50 0.09
C VAL A 500 -30.46 5.05 -1.28
N VAL A 501 -29.27 5.68 -1.40
CA VAL A 501 -28.69 6.16 -2.66
C VAL A 501 -27.29 5.54 -2.84
N TYR A 502 -26.83 5.46 -4.09
CA TYR A 502 -25.50 4.96 -4.43
C TYR A 502 -24.63 6.10 -4.97
N ASP A 503 -23.46 6.30 -4.39
CA ASP A 503 -22.49 7.31 -4.83
C ASP A 503 -21.63 6.76 -5.97
N ILE A 504 -21.73 7.40 -7.15
CA ILE A 504 -21.04 7.03 -8.39
C ILE A 504 -19.92 8.02 -8.76
N THR A 505 -19.36 8.73 -7.78
CA THR A 505 -18.33 9.73 -8.01
C THR A 505 -16.94 9.11 -7.97
N SER A 506 -16.13 9.35 -9.00
CA SER A 506 -14.74 8.92 -9.07
C SER A 506 -13.81 9.83 -8.24
N LYS A 507 -12.62 9.36 -7.90
CA LYS A 507 -11.55 10.16 -7.29
C LYS A 507 -10.38 10.27 -8.29
N PRO A 508 -10.00 11.49 -8.74
CA PRO A 508 -10.72 12.75 -8.57
C PRO A 508 -12.04 12.80 -9.36
N PRO A 509 -12.95 13.79 -9.19
CA PRO A 509 -12.82 14.97 -8.33
C PRO A 509 -13.24 14.74 -6.86
N GLY A 510 -13.99 13.69 -6.55
CA GLY A 510 -14.36 13.36 -5.18
C GLY A 510 -13.20 12.76 -4.39
N THR A 511 -13.41 12.58 -3.07
CA THR A 511 -12.59 11.75 -2.20
C THR A 511 -13.23 10.37 -2.04
N ILE A 512 -12.53 9.40 -1.47
CA ILE A 512 -13.14 8.10 -1.18
C ILE A 512 -14.10 8.24 0.00
N GLU A 513 -13.63 8.75 1.15
CA GLU A 513 -14.49 9.09 2.29
C GLU A 513 -15.24 10.40 2.02
N TRP A 514 -16.36 10.60 2.69
CA TRP A 514 -17.22 11.78 2.51
C TRP A 514 -16.85 12.96 3.41
N GLU A 515 -16.29 12.67 4.60
CA GLU A 515 -15.77 13.67 5.54
C GLU A 515 -14.30 13.42 5.90
#